data_cd36916a2a0d611d09143b3ca1882828
#
_entry.id   cd36916a2a0d611d09143b3ca1882828
#
_cell.length_a   1.000
_cell.length_b   1.000
_cell.length_c   1.000
_cell.angle_alpha   90.00
_cell.angle_beta   90.00
_cell.angle_gamma   90.00
#
_symmetry.space_group_name_H-M   'P 1'
#
loop_
_entity.id
_entity.type
_entity.pdbx_description
1 polymer ?
#
loop_
_entity_poly.entity_id
_entity_poly.type
_entity_poly.pdbx_seq_one_letter_code
_entity_poly.pdbx_strand_id
1 'polypeptide(L)'
;VGDGKGNVDGVAIESSIGSGNDWGVNRFSYLRRANMIIENVEASSTLTEDAKKQLKAHGHFLRGMIFFKQARLMGRYVPIREVFDSADSLTCLIPLTKDINESYQYVIEDLKYAADNMEDNQPSGVPTKWAAKVVLSRAALQAYAYTKNSEYLDIALNAAKEVVDNKGNLLSTSNGMFNETDMYNPEILWAYYREDQNTQFVSFDETMCTFPNVKPGDVGNNPYATPMKDANGITFEAWGVFWPTQDLVDQFLVTDAETGEAL
;
A
#
# COMPACT_ATOMS: atom_id res chain seq x y z
N VAL A 1 4.12 17.14 -13.42
CA VAL A 1 5.23 17.67 -14.19
C VAL A 1 5.91 16.48 -14.85
N GLY A 2 5.55 16.22 -16.10
CA GLY A 2 6.19 15.14 -16.87
C GLY A 2 7.63 15.51 -17.18
N ASP A 3 8.50 14.54 -17.13
CA ASP A 3 9.90 14.65 -17.58
C ASP A 3 10.03 14.63 -19.11
N GLY A 4 8.95 14.83 -19.84
CA GLY A 4 8.86 14.64 -21.28
C GLY A 4 8.78 13.18 -21.72
N LYS A 5 8.80 12.24 -20.77
CA LYS A 5 8.64 10.81 -21.01
C LYS A 5 7.24 10.31 -20.63
N GLY A 6 6.37 11.19 -20.22
CA GLY A 6 4.96 10.95 -20.04
C GLY A 6 4.58 10.07 -18.83
N ASN A 7 5.46 9.95 -17.84
CA ASN A 7 5.26 8.93 -16.80
C ASN A 7 4.69 9.46 -15.48
N VAL A 8 4.26 10.72 -15.40
CA VAL A 8 3.96 11.33 -14.09
C VAL A 8 2.61 12.04 -14.02
N ASP A 9 1.91 12.18 -15.11
CA ASP A 9 0.56 12.74 -15.13
C ASP A 9 -0.53 11.65 -15.23
N GLY A 10 -1.76 12.00 -14.90
CA GLY A 10 -2.88 11.06 -14.93
C GLY A 10 -3.13 10.43 -16.29
N VAL A 11 -2.77 11.12 -17.37
CA VAL A 11 -2.96 10.64 -18.75
C VAL A 11 -1.95 9.53 -19.07
N ALA A 12 -0.73 9.64 -18.58
CA ALA A 12 0.28 8.61 -18.74
C ALA A 12 -0.05 7.33 -17.97
N ILE A 13 -0.71 7.44 -16.82
CA ILE A 13 -1.20 6.28 -16.08
C ILE A 13 -2.23 5.51 -16.90
N GLU A 14 -3.18 6.19 -17.52
CA GLU A 14 -4.18 5.54 -18.39
C GLU A 14 -3.53 4.86 -19.60
N SER A 15 -2.58 5.50 -20.25
CA SER A 15 -1.92 4.93 -21.43
C SER A 15 -0.99 3.75 -21.09
N SER A 16 -0.41 3.73 -19.90
CA SER A 16 0.51 2.66 -19.48
C SER A 16 -0.20 1.42 -18.93
N ILE A 17 -1.45 1.52 -18.52
CA ILE A 17 -2.25 0.38 -18.06
C ILE A 17 -2.40 -0.70 -19.16
N GLY A 18 -2.44 -0.29 -20.42
CA GLY A 18 -2.51 -1.22 -21.57
C GLY A 18 -1.18 -1.86 -21.98
N SER A 19 -0.04 -1.41 -21.47
CA SER A 19 1.29 -1.78 -21.96
C SER A 19 2.08 -2.76 -21.09
N GLY A 20 1.43 -3.41 -20.12
CA GLY A 20 2.08 -4.36 -19.22
C GLY A 20 2.66 -3.74 -17.94
N ASN A 21 2.77 -2.43 -17.86
CA ASN A 21 3.08 -1.69 -16.65
C ASN A 21 1.78 -1.47 -15.85
N ASP A 22 1.31 -2.52 -15.22
CA ASP A 22 0.00 -2.52 -14.58
C ASP A 22 -0.05 -1.73 -13.26
N TRP A 23 1.03 -1.09 -12.84
CA TRP A 23 1.16 -0.41 -11.55
C TRP A 23 0.56 -1.23 -10.39
N GLY A 24 0.47 -2.55 -10.61
CA GLY A 24 -0.16 -3.50 -9.71
C GLY A 24 -1.69 -3.35 -9.61
N VAL A 25 -2.34 -2.72 -10.60
CA VAL A 25 -3.81 -2.58 -10.65
C VAL A 25 -4.47 -3.87 -11.11
N ASN A 26 -3.89 -4.54 -12.11
CA ASN A 26 -4.40 -5.79 -12.70
C ASN A 26 -3.94 -7.01 -11.88
N ARG A 27 -4.28 -7.05 -10.62
CA ARG A 27 -3.89 -8.14 -9.70
C ARG A 27 -4.88 -9.31 -9.71
N PHE A 28 -5.39 -9.70 -10.87
CA PHE A 28 -6.39 -10.76 -11.01
C PHE A 28 -5.92 -12.12 -10.49
N SER A 29 -4.66 -12.46 -10.67
CA SER A 29 -4.10 -13.70 -10.11
C SER A 29 -4.10 -13.71 -8.58
N TYR A 30 -3.87 -12.57 -7.96
CA TYR A 30 -3.92 -12.43 -6.51
C TYR A 30 -5.37 -12.40 -6.01
N LEU A 31 -6.30 -11.76 -6.73
CA LEU A 31 -7.74 -11.82 -6.44
C LEU A 31 -8.24 -13.25 -6.48
N ARG A 32 -7.85 -14.02 -7.51
CA ARG A 32 -8.19 -15.44 -7.59
C ARG A 32 -7.70 -16.21 -6.35
N ARG A 33 -6.46 -15.99 -5.92
CA ARG A 33 -5.91 -16.64 -4.73
C ARG A 33 -6.68 -16.26 -3.46
N ALA A 34 -7.05 -14.99 -3.30
CA ALA A 34 -7.84 -14.53 -2.16
C ALA A 34 -9.24 -15.17 -2.15
N ASN A 35 -9.90 -15.24 -3.31
CA ASN A 35 -11.19 -15.91 -3.45
C ASN A 35 -11.09 -17.41 -3.17
N MET A 36 -10.04 -18.09 -3.67
CA MET A 36 -9.79 -19.50 -3.37
C MET A 36 -9.64 -19.77 -1.87
N ILE A 37 -8.98 -18.88 -1.12
CA ILE A 37 -8.90 -19.02 0.34
C ILE A 37 -10.30 -18.96 0.93
N ILE A 38 -11.10 -17.98 0.56
CA ILE A 38 -12.45 -17.77 1.11
C ILE A 38 -13.35 -18.98 0.78
N GLU A 39 -13.40 -19.41 -0.47
CA GLU A 39 -14.28 -20.49 -0.93
C GLU A 39 -13.86 -21.87 -0.41
N ASN A 40 -12.56 -22.20 -0.50
CA ASN A 40 -12.07 -23.52 -0.04
C ASN A 40 -12.16 -23.68 1.47
N VAL A 41 -11.90 -22.60 2.23
CA VAL A 41 -12.07 -22.63 3.69
C VAL A 41 -13.54 -22.80 4.05
N GLU A 42 -14.44 -22.09 3.38
CA GLU A 42 -15.88 -22.25 3.60
C GLU A 42 -16.36 -23.67 3.31
N ALA A 43 -15.92 -24.25 2.21
CA ALA A 43 -16.30 -25.60 1.79
C ALA A 43 -15.67 -26.72 2.65
N SER A 44 -14.72 -26.41 3.51
CA SER A 44 -14.05 -27.42 4.35
C SER A 44 -15.01 -28.06 5.35
N SER A 45 -15.02 -29.38 5.37
CA SER A 45 -15.75 -30.18 6.35
C SER A 45 -14.95 -30.53 7.62
N THR A 46 -13.66 -30.21 7.63
CA THR A 46 -12.73 -30.58 8.72
C THR A 46 -12.39 -29.40 9.64
N LEU A 47 -12.60 -28.19 9.21
CA LEU A 47 -12.34 -26.99 10.00
C LEU A 47 -13.52 -26.67 10.92
N THR A 48 -13.21 -26.19 12.13
CA THR A 48 -14.21 -25.59 13.01
C THR A 48 -14.67 -24.23 12.46
N GLU A 49 -15.86 -23.78 12.86
CA GLU A 49 -16.40 -22.49 12.40
C GLU A 49 -15.50 -21.30 12.79
N ASP A 50 -14.84 -21.35 13.95
CA ASP A 50 -13.91 -20.31 14.36
C ASP A 50 -12.64 -20.31 13.50
N ALA A 51 -12.08 -21.48 13.22
CA ALA A 51 -10.95 -21.61 12.30
C ALA A 51 -11.31 -21.13 10.88
N LYS A 52 -12.53 -21.43 10.41
CA LYS A 52 -13.02 -20.92 9.13
C LYS A 52 -13.07 -19.38 9.11
N LYS A 53 -13.62 -18.77 10.16
CA LYS A 53 -13.69 -17.30 10.25
C LYS A 53 -12.31 -16.66 10.18
N GLN A 54 -11.36 -17.17 10.97
CA GLN A 54 -9.98 -16.67 11.01
C GLN A 54 -9.27 -16.83 9.68
N LEU A 55 -9.31 -18.01 9.07
CA LEU A 55 -8.63 -18.26 7.79
C LEU A 55 -9.26 -17.47 6.64
N LYS A 56 -10.59 -17.39 6.58
CA LYS A 56 -11.27 -16.54 5.60
C LYS A 56 -10.89 -15.06 5.76
N ALA A 57 -10.67 -14.59 7.00
CA ALA A 57 -10.32 -13.21 7.27
C ALA A 57 -9.02 -12.78 6.55
N HIS A 58 -8.04 -13.68 6.40
CA HIS A 58 -6.86 -13.42 5.59
C HIS A 58 -7.19 -13.27 4.11
N GLY A 59 -8.08 -14.08 3.57
CA GLY A 59 -8.57 -13.94 2.20
C GLY A 59 -9.29 -12.62 1.98
N HIS A 60 -10.16 -12.23 2.90
CA HIS A 60 -10.84 -10.92 2.88
C HIS A 60 -9.86 -9.76 3.00
N PHE A 61 -8.85 -9.86 3.89
CA PHE A 61 -7.81 -8.84 4.01
C PHE A 61 -7.07 -8.60 2.69
N LEU A 62 -6.59 -9.67 2.06
CA LEU A 62 -5.87 -9.59 0.79
C LEU A 62 -6.75 -9.02 -0.33
N ARG A 63 -8.00 -9.46 -0.42
CA ARG A 63 -8.95 -8.96 -1.42
C ARG A 63 -9.30 -7.49 -1.18
N GLY A 64 -9.58 -7.12 0.06
CA GLY A 64 -9.84 -5.74 0.45
C GLY A 64 -8.68 -4.80 0.16
N MET A 65 -7.43 -5.24 0.38
CA MET A 65 -6.22 -4.48 0.01
C MET A 65 -6.12 -4.24 -1.50
N ILE A 66 -6.40 -5.26 -2.31
CA ILE A 66 -6.37 -5.14 -3.77
C ILE A 66 -7.48 -4.21 -4.25
N PHE A 67 -8.70 -4.41 -3.77
CA PHE A 67 -9.83 -3.53 -4.11
C PHE A 67 -9.58 -2.08 -3.67
N PHE A 68 -8.99 -1.89 -2.49
CA PHE A 68 -8.62 -0.54 -2.04
C PHE A 68 -7.61 0.13 -2.98
N LYS A 69 -6.60 -0.61 -3.42
CA LYS A 69 -5.65 -0.10 -4.41
C LYS A 69 -6.33 0.25 -5.73
N GLN A 70 -7.22 -0.62 -6.23
CA GLN A 70 -7.97 -0.38 -7.46
C GLN A 70 -8.91 0.82 -7.32
N ALA A 71 -9.66 0.93 -6.21
CA ALA A 71 -10.54 2.08 -5.94
C ALA A 71 -9.78 3.40 -5.90
N ARG A 72 -8.57 3.42 -5.30
CA ARG A 72 -7.72 4.61 -5.23
C ARG A 72 -7.22 5.08 -6.58
N LEU A 73 -6.82 4.15 -7.43
CA LEU A 73 -6.18 4.46 -8.73
C LEU A 73 -7.20 4.65 -9.84
N MET A 74 -8.26 3.84 -9.85
CA MET A 74 -9.22 3.77 -10.96
C MET A 74 -10.60 4.33 -10.62
N GLY A 75 -10.90 4.50 -9.35
CA GLY A 75 -12.24 4.85 -8.86
C GLY A 75 -13.21 3.67 -8.96
N ARG A 76 -13.51 3.22 -10.17
CA ARG A 76 -14.35 2.05 -10.47
C ARG A 76 -13.47 0.91 -10.96
N TYR A 77 -13.79 -0.32 -10.57
CA TYR A 77 -13.05 -1.52 -10.96
C TYR A 77 -13.98 -2.71 -11.14
N VAL A 78 -13.47 -3.81 -11.71
CA VAL A 78 -14.20 -5.08 -11.82
C VAL A 78 -14.11 -5.83 -10.50
N PRO A 79 -15.21 -5.99 -9.72
CA PRO A 79 -15.20 -6.58 -8.39
C PRO A 79 -15.22 -8.11 -8.46
N ILE A 80 -14.11 -8.73 -8.78
CA ILE A 80 -13.99 -10.20 -8.86
C ILE A 80 -13.99 -10.80 -7.45
N ARG A 81 -15.12 -11.39 -7.05
CA ARG A 81 -15.36 -11.92 -5.70
C ARG A 81 -15.53 -13.43 -5.65
N GLU A 82 -15.33 -14.12 -6.75
CA GLU A 82 -15.47 -15.57 -6.90
C GLU A 82 -14.34 -16.17 -7.73
N VAL A 83 -14.16 -17.48 -7.63
CA VAL A 83 -13.22 -18.25 -8.44
C VAL A 83 -13.90 -18.69 -9.72
N PHE A 84 -13.28 -18.40 -10.87
CA PHE A 84 -13.72 -18.92 -12.16
C PHE A 84 -12.92 -20.17 -12.49
N ASP A 85 -13.61 -21.26 -12.77
CA ASP A 85 -13.00 -22.56 -13.14
C ASP A 85 -12.69 -22.66 -14.62
N SER A 86 -13.34 -21.86 -15.46
CA SER A 86 -13.14 -21.85 -16.89
C SER A 86 -13.13 -20.43 -17.45
N ALA A 87 -12.43 -20.22 -18.55
CA ALA A 87 -12.45 -18.98 -19.32
C ALA A 87 -13.69 -18.88 -20.22
N ASP A 88 -14.86 -19.28 -19.74
CA ASP A 88 -16.12 -19.04 -20.44
C ASP A 88 -16.38 -17.55 -20.50
N SER A 89 -16.40 -17.00 -21.72
CA SER A 89 -16.54 -15.57 -21.97
C SER A 89 -17.85 -14.97 -21.43
N LEU A 90 -18.87 -15.77 -21.21
CA LEU A 90 -20.16 -15.28 -20.67
C LEU A 90 -20.15 -15.19 -19.14
N THR A 91 -19.52 -16.13 -18.45
CA THR A 91 -19.40 -16.14 -16.99
C THR A 91 -18.33 -15.17 -16.48
N CYS A 92 -17.34 -14.83 -17.32
CA CYS A 92 -16.27 -13.88 -16.98
C CYS A 92 -16.63 -12.41 -17.25
N LEU A 93 -17.82 -12.10 -17.77
CA LEU A 93 -18.27 -10.73 -18.02
C LEU A 93 -18.84 -10.08 -16.73
N ILE A 94 -17.93 -9.70 -15.83
CA ILE A 94 -18.31 -8.96 -14.64
C ILE A 94 -18.26 -7.46 -14.97
N PRO A 95 -19.36 -6.71 -14.75
CA PRO A 95 -19.35 -5.28 -14.98
C PRO A 95 -18.46 -4.56 -13.97
N LEU A 96 -18.01 -3.36 -14.34
CA LEU A 96 -17.42 -2.43 -13.38
C LEU A 96 -18.40 -2.12 -12.26
N THR A 97 -17.89 -1.81 -11.08
CA THR A 97 -18.70 -1.25 -10.01
C THR A 97 -19.55 -0.08 -10.54
N LYS A 98 -20.79 0.02 -10.08
CA LYS A 98 -21.78 1.00 -10.54
C LYS A 98 -21.26 2.43 -10.41
N ASP A 99 -20.66 2.72 -9.26
CA ASP A 99 -20.12 4.02 -8.90
C ASP A 99 -18.99 3.87 -7.86
N ILE A 100 -18.45 4.99 -7.44
CA ILE A 100 -17.39 5.04 -6.43
C ILE A 100 -17.86 4.56 -5.06
N ASN A 101 -19.16 4.71 -4.73
CA ASN A 101 -19.72 4.23 -3.46
C ASN A 101 -19.67 2.72 -3.40
N GLU A 102 -20.14 2.04 -4.44
CA GLU A 102 -20.09 0.58 -4.51
C GLU A 102 -18.65 0.08 -4.49
N SER A 103 -17.73 0.78 -5.15
CA SER A 103 -16.30 0.44 -5.10
C SER A 103 -15.76 0.42 -3.67
N TYR A 104 -16.06 1.45 -2.89
CA TYR A 104 -15.62 1.51 -1.49
C TYR A 104 -16.45 0.62 -0.57
N GLN A 105 -17.70 0.35 -0.88
CA GLN A 105 -18.50 -0.61 -0.12
C GLN A 105 -17.83 -1.98 -0.09
N TYR A 106 -17.41 -2.52 -1.23
CA TYR A 106 -16.70 -3.81 -1.27
C TYR A 106 -15.37 -3.78 -0.51
N VAL A 107 -14.62 -2.68 -0.59
CA VAL A 107 -13.39 -2.50 0.19
C VAL A 107 -13.67 -2.56 1.69
N ILE A 108 -14.66 -1.82 2.16
CA ILE A 108 -15.00 -1.72 3.58
C ILE A 108 -15.57 -3.04 4.10
N GLU A 109 -16.43 -3.72 3.34
CA GLU A 109 -16.95 -5.05 3.70
C GLU A 109 -15.81 -6.05 3.96
N ASP A 110 -14.87 -6.15 3.04
CA ASP A 110 -13.75 -7.09 3.15
C ASP A 110 -12.80 -6.73 4.30
N LEU A 111 -12.41 -5.47 4.42
CA LEU A 111 -11.50 -5.02 5.47
C LEU A 111 -12.16 -5.09 6.86
N LYS A 112 -13.46 -4.84 6.96
CA LYS A 112 -14.20 -4.99 8.20
C LYS A 112 -14.26 -6.45 8.62
N TYR A 113 -14.61 -7.37 7.70
CA TYR A 113 -14.58 -8.79 8.01
C TYR A 113 -13.20 -9.24 8.52
N ALA A 114 -12.14 -8.78 7.89
CA ALA A 114 -10.77 -9.05 8.32
C ALA A 114 -10.47 -8.50 9.72
N ALA A 115 -10.79 -7.22 9.95
CA ALA A 115 -10.58 -6.56 11.24
C ALA A 115 -11.33 -7.20 12.40
N ASP A 116 -12.50 -7.78 12.13
CA ASP A 116 -13.36 -8.40 13.13
C ASP A 116 -12.97 -9.87 13.43
N ASN A 117 -12.30 -10.57 12.50
CA ASN A 117 -12.09 -12.03 12.59
C ASN A 117 -10.62 -12.47 12.56
N MET A 118 -9.66 -11.59 12.24
CA MET A 118 -8.23 -11.93 12.32
C MET A 118 -7.76 -11.97 13.77
N GLU A 119 -6.72 -12.77 14.03
CA GLU A 119 -6.13 -12.90 15.37
C GLU A 119 -5.29 -11.67 15.76
N ASP A 120 -5.14 -11.49 17.08
CA ASP A 120 -4.33 -10.43 17.69
C ASP A 120 -2.85 -10.59 17.46
N ASN A 121 -2.38 -11.84 17.47
CA ASN A 121 -0.99 -12.23 17.41
C ASN A 121 -0.78 -13.24 16.29
N GLN A 122 0.20 -12.98 15.46
CA GLN A 122 0.61 -13.83 14.35
C GLN A 122 2.13 -13.87 14.27
N PRO A 123 2.73 -14.87 13.62
CA PRO A 123 4.15 -14.85 13.29
C PRO A 123 4.53 -13.61 12.50
N SER A 124 5.78 -13.19 12.65
CA SER A 124 6.31 -12.03 11.92
C SER A 124 6.08 -12.15 10.41
N GLY A 125 5.64 -11.07 9.78
CA GLY A 125 5.29 -11.04 8.36
C GLY A 125 3.84 -11.45 8.04
N VAL A 126 3.13 -12.07 8.97
CA VAL A 126 1.70 -12.39 8.81
C VAL A 126 0.85 -11.26 9.37
N PRO A 127 -0.12 -10.73 8.60
CA PRO A 127 -0.96 -9.63 9.08
C PRO A 127 -1.88 -10.07 10.22
N THR A 128 -2.08 -9.18 11.18
CA THR A 128 -2.97 -9.34 12.32
C THR A 128 -4.22 -8.47 12.16
N LYS A 129 -5.19 -8.60 13.05
CA LYS A 129 -6.36 -7.70 13.09
C LYS A 129 -5.97 -6.23 13.20
N TRP A 130 -4.84 -5.92 13.83
CA TRP A 130 -4.36 -4.54 13.98
C TRP A 130 -3.95 -3.92 12.64
N ALA A 131 -3.26 -4.71 11.80
CA ALA A 131 -2.99 -4.31 10.44
C ALA A 131 -4.28 -4.08 9.64
N ALA A 132 -5.26 -4.99 9.77
CA ALA A 132 -6.55 -4.84 9.11
C ALA A 132 -7.30 -3.59 9.58
N LYS A 133 -7.29 -3.27 10.88
CA LYS A 133 -7.91 -2.05 11.43
C LYS A 133 -7.26 -0.76 10.91
N VAL A 134 -5.93 -0.72 10.82
CA VAL A 134 -5.23 0.45 10.23
C VAL A 134 -5.63 0.65 8.78
N VAL A 135 -5.63 -0.42 7.98
CA VAL A 135 -6.03 -0.33 6.57
C VAL A 135 -7.50 0.03 6.43
N LEU A 136 -8.38 -0.52 7.28
CA LEU A 136 -9.80 -0.20 7.32
C LEU A 136 -10.02 1.29 7.63
N SER A 137 -9.34 1.82 8.66
CA SER A 137 -9.43 3.23 9.03
C SER A 137 -9.03 4.14 7.85
N ARG A 138 -7.91 3.83 7.22
CA ARG A 138 -7.42 4.58 6.05
C ARG A 138 -8.38 4.49 4.86
N ALA A 139 -8.91 3.30 4.57
CA ALA A 139 -9.86 3.11 3.49
C ALA A 139 -11.18 3.85 3.74
N ALA A 140 -11.67 3.83 4.97
CA ALA A 140 -12.90 4.52 5.35
C ALA A 140 -12.77 6.05 5.29
N LEU A 141 -11.64 6.62 5.72
CA LEU A 141 -11.37 8.05 5.55
C LEU A 141 -11.39 8.46 4.07
N GLN A 142 -10.78 7.65 3.22
CA GLN A 142 -10.78 7.93 1.79
C GLN A 142 -12.17 7.73 1.17
N ALA A 143 -12.91 6.71 1.59
CA ALA A 143 -14.30 6.52 1.20
C ALA A 143 -15.15 7.75 1.52
N TYR A 144 -15.03 8.30 2.73
CA TYR A 144 -15.70 9.55 3.09
C TYR A 144 -15.32 10.72 2.19
N ALA A 145 -14.03 10.84 1.85
CA ALA A 145 -13.57 11.92 0.99
C ALA A 145 -14.30 11.97 -0.37
N TYR A 146 -14.62 10.80 -0.93
CA TYR A 146 -15.33 10.68 -2.21
C TYR A 146 -16.85 10.66 -2.07
N THR A 147 -17.35 9.93 -1.07
CA THR A 147 -18.79 9.63 -0.96
C THR A 147 -19.56 10.62 -0.10
N LYS A 148 -18.87 11.31 0.81
CA LYS A 148 -19.43 12.18 1.86
C LYS A 148 -20.39 11.44 2.81
N ASN A 149 -20.38 10.10 2.82
CA ASN A 149 -21.14 9.32 3.80
C ASN A 149 -20.44 9.33 5.16
N SER A 150 -21.07 9.95 6.16
CA SER A 150 -20.50 10.13 7.51
C SER A 150 -20.28 8.80 8.27
N GLU A 151 -20.96 7.72 7.93
CA GLU A 151 -20.73 6.40 8.54
C GLU A 151 -19.28 5.93 8.36
N TYR A 152 -18.63 6.32 7.26
CA TYR A 152 -17.23 6.01 7.04
C TYR A 152 -16.27 6.74 8.01
N LEU A 153 -16.66 7.91 8.51
CA LEU A 153 -15.90 8.59 9.58
C LEU A 153 -15.95 7.81 10.88
N ASP A 154 -17.13 7.30 11.24
CA ASP A 154 -17.29 6.50 12.46
C ASP A 154 -16.50 5.19 12.36
N ILE A 155 -16.54 4.52 11.21
CA ILE A 155 -15.73 3.32 10.97
C ILE A 155 -14.22 3.65 11.10
N ALA A 156 -13.78 4.74 10.48
CA ALA A 156 -12.39 5.16 10.52
C ALA A 156 -11.92 5.49 11.94
N LEU A 157 -12.72 6.27 12.66
CA LEU A 157 -12.42 6.70 14.03
C LEU A 157 -12.35 5.50 14.98
N ASN A 158 -13.35 4.62 14.95
CA ASN A 158 -13.41 3.46 15.82
C ASN A 158 -12.24 2.51 15.56
N ALA A 159 -11.93 2.21 14.30
CA ALA A 159 -10.81 1.35 13.94
C ALA A 159 -9.47 1.95 14.39
N ALA A 160 -9.23 3.25 14.15
CA ALA A 160 -8.03 3.94 14.59
C ALA A 160 -7.90 3.97 16.11
N LYS A 161 -8.98 4.30 16.82
CA LYS A 161 -9.00 4.37 18.29
C LYS A 161 -8.66 3.03 18.91
N GLU A 162 -9.23 1.93 18.42
CA GLU A 162 -8.91 0.60 18.93
C GLU A 162 -7.42 0.26 18.76
N VAL A 163 -6.81 0.65 17.63
CA VAL A 163 -5.37 0.44 17.42
C VAL A 163 -4.56 1.28 18.41
N VAL A 164 -4.87 2.55 18.58
CA VAL A 164 -4.18 3.44 19.52
C VAL A 164 -4.29 2.92 20.95
N ASP A 165 -5.48 2.53 21.37
CA ASP A 165 -5.74 2.07 22.74
C ASP A 165 -5.00 0.74 23.07
N ASN A 166 -4.72 -0.10 22.08
CA ASN A 166 -4.14 -1.42 22.28
C ASN A 166 -2.69 -1.57 21.78
N LYS A 167 -2.25 -0.77 20.81
CA LYS A 167 -0.95 -0.87 20.13
C LYS A 167 -0.24 0.47 19.98
N GLY A 168 -0.72 1.51 20.62
CA GLY A 168 -0.21 2.89 20.50
C GLY A 168 1.15 3.15 21.15
N ASN A 169 2.08 2.20 21.09
CA ASN A 169 3.43 2.35 21.61
C ASN A 169 4.31 3.06 20.57
N LEU A 170 4.46 4.36 20.73
CA LEU A 170 5.31 5.15 19.85
C LEU A 170 6.78 5.05 20.29
N LEU A 171 7.68 5.06 19.32
CA LEU A 171 9.11 5.21 19.56
C LEU A 171 9.41 6.62 20.08
N SER A 172 10.48 6.74 20.84
CA SER A 172 10.91 8.06 21.37
C SER A 172 11.42 8.99 20.27
N THR A 173 11.85 8.45 19.14
CA THR A 173 12.32 9.19 17.97
C THR A 173 11.90 8.50 16.68
N SER A 174 11.65 9.27 15.63
CA SER A 174 11.32 8.75 14.30
C SER A 174 12.48 8.00 13.62
N ASN A 175 13.71 8.23 14.07
CA ASN A 175 14.89 7.56 13.48
C ASN A 175 14.88 6.05 13.69
N GLY A 176 14.27 5.56 14.77
CA GLY A 176 14.13 4.13 15.03
C GLY A 176 13.27 3.38 14.00
N MET A 177 12.31 4.07 13.36
CA MET A 177 11.42 3.48 12.36
C MET A 177 12.13 2.95 11.11
N PHE A 178 13.24 3.58 10.74
CA PHE A 178 13.97 3.31 9.49
C PHE A 178 15.34 2.67 9.74
N ASN A 179 15.58 2.16 10.93
CA ASN A 179 16.83 1.53 11.29
C ASN A 179 16.76 0.03 11.03
N GLU A 180 17.69 -0.51 10.27
CA GLU A 180 17.82 -1.95 9.98
C GLU A 180 17.96 -2.81 11.25
N THR A 181 18.50 -2.24 12.32
CA THR A 181 18.68 -2.95 13.60
C THR A 181 17.39 -3.07 14.41
N ASP A 182 16.35 -2.34 14.06
CA ASP A 182 15.08 -2.31 14.79
C ASP A 182 13.85 -2.56 13.88
N MET A 183 14.00 -3.49 12.96
CA MET A 183 12.94 -3.83 11.99
C MET A 183 11.70 -4.49 12.64
N TYR A 184 11.75 -4.82 13.92
CA TYR A 184 10.64 -5.39 14.69
C TYR A 184 10.14 -4.46 15.79
N ASN A 185 10.35 -3.15 15.65
CA ASN A 185 9.93 -2.19 16.65
C ASN A 185 8.40 -2.16 16.85
N PRO A 186 7.90 -1.69 18.02
CA PRO A 186 6.50 -1.80 18.39
C PRO A 186 5.53 -0.94 17.56
N GLU A 187 6.03 0.03 16.79
CA GLU A 187 5.18 0.82 15.88
C GLU A 187 4.83 0.05 14.60
N ILE A 188 5.61 -0.98 14.24
CA ILE A 188 5.36 -1.78 13.05
C ILE A 188 4.28 -2.81 13.36
N LEU A 189 3.07 -2.56 12.89
CA LEU A 189 1.94 -3.48 13.07
C LEU A 189 1.96 -4.63 12.06
N TRP A 190 2.53 -4.39 10.90
CA TRP A 190 2.77 -5.39 9.86
C TRP A 190 3.78 -4.87 8.85
N ALA A 191 4.72 -5.72 8.46
CA ALA A 191 5.71 -5.42 7.45
C ALA A 191 5.93 -6.61 6.53
N TYR A 192 6.29 -6.32 5.31
CA TYR A 192 6.79 -7.31 4.36
C TYR A 192 8.32 -7.35 4.49
N TYR A 193 8.83 -8.41 5.10
CA TYR A 193 10.26 -8.59 5.30
C TYR A 193 10.89 -9.20 4.07
N ARG A 194 12.06 -8.71 3.70
CA ARG A 194 12.89 -9.23 2.61
C ARG A 194 14.24 -9.66 3.17
N GLU A 195 14.73 -10.76 2.68
CA GLU A 195 16.09 -11.22 3.03
C GLU A 195 17.12 -10.55 2.13
N ASP A 196 18.27 -10.26 2.71
CA ASP A 196 19.41 -9.58 2.08
C ASP A 196 20.01 -10.38 0.90
N GLN A 197 19.82 -11.68 0.89
CA GLN A 197 20.37 -12.56 -0.16
C GLN A 197 19.61 -12.55 -1.47
N ASN A 198 18.46 -11.92 -1.54
CA ASN A 198 17.61 -11.91 -2.73
C ASN A 198 17.59 -10.53 -3.38
N THR A 199 18.76 -10.11 -3.87
CA THR A 199 19.00 -8.80 -4.51
C THR A 199 18.06 -8.49 -5.70
N GLN A 200 17.36 -9.50 -6.24
CA GLN A 200 16.40 -9.30 -7.32
C GLN A 200 15.10 -8.62 -6.89
N PHE A 201 14.85 -8.46 -5.58
CA PHE A 201 13.63 -7.89 -5.03
C PHE A 201 13.85 -6.65 -4.17
N VAL A 202 15.03 -6.07 -4.21
CA VAL A 202 15.20 -4.72 -3.68
C VAL A 202 14.23 -3.84 -4.44
N SER A 203 13.49 -2.99 -3.75
CA SER A 203 12.63 -1.99 -4.36
C SER A 203 13.50 -0.97 -5.07
N PHE A 204 14.04 -1.41 -6.19
CA PHE A 204 14.97 -0.70 -7.02
C PHE A 204 14.38 0.65 -7.43
N ASP A 205 13.07 0.66 -7.68
CA ASP A 205 12.40 1.81 -8.23
C ASP A 205 12.22 2.97 -7.24
N GLU A 206 11.91 2.70 -5.97
CA GLU A 206 11.66 3.76 -5.01
C GLU A 206 12.94 4.51 -4.63
N THR A 207 14.02 3.79 -4.37
CA THR A 207 15.30 4.39 -3.98
C THR A 207 15.99 5.03 -5.18
N MET A 208 16.03 4.33 -6.31
CA MET A 208 16.68 4.82 -7.52
C MET A 208 15.95 5.99 -8.16
N CYS A 209 14.63 6.07 -8.02
CA CYS A 209 13.84 7.14 -8.60
C CYS A 209 13.82 8.42 -7.76
N THR A 210 14.01 8.33 -6.44
CA THR A 210 13.92 9.47 -5.52
C THR A 210 15.23 10.24 -5.36
N PHE A 211 16.38 9.59 -5.56
CA PHE A 211 17.66 10.27 -5.46
C PHE A 211 18.03 11.01 -6.75
N PRO A 212 18.81 12.09 -6.68
CA PRO A 212 19.32 12.80 -7.87
C PRO A 212 20.03 11.83 -8.80
N ASN A 213 19.85 12.04 -10.11
CA ASN A 213 20.53 11.23 -11.13
C ASN A 213 22.05 11.42 -11.04
N VAL A 214 22.71 10.45 -10.42
CA VAL A 214 24.16 10.43 -10.25
C VAL A 214 24.66 9.11 -10.80
N LYS A 215 25.47 9.17 -11.86
CA LYS A 215 26.19 8.02 -12.38
C LYS A 215 27.64 8.06 -11.93
N PRO A 216 28.27 6.92 -11.61
CA PRO A 216 29.70 6.85 -11.45
C PRO A 216 30.38 7.42 -12.71
N GLY A 217 31.14 8.50 -12.59
CA GLY A 217 31.80 9.19 -13.70
C GLY A 217 31.17 10.49 -14.19
N ASP A 218 29.91 10.78 -13.86
CA ASP A 218 29.24 12.05 -14.24
C ASP A 218 29.62 13.23 -13.33
N VAL A 219 30.43 12.98 -12.31
CA VAL A 219 30.82 13.97 -11.27
C VAL A 219 31.53 15.20 -11.86
N GLY A 220 32.11 15.08 -13.04
CA GLY A 220 32.78 16.21 -13.70
C GLY A 220 31.88 17.22 -14.40
N ASN A 221 30.63 16.86 -14.70
CA ASN A 221 29.71 17.69 -15.50
C ASN A 221 28.52 18.23 -14.68
N ASN A 222 28.29 17.76 -13.47
CA ASN A 222 27.24 18.25 -12.60
C ASN A 222 27.83 18.62 -11.23
N PRO A 223 27.98 19.92 -10.92
CA PRO A 223 28.55 20.35 -9.65
C PRO A 223 27.73 19.96 -8.42
N TYR A 224 26.48 19.52 -8.61
CA TYR A 224 25.60 19.05 -7.53
C TYR A 224 25.56 17.53 -7.42
N ALA A 225 26.23 16.82 -8.34
CA ALA A 225 26.30 15.37 -8.30
C ALA A 225 27.39 14.92 -7.34
N THR A 226 27.07 14.87 -6.06
CA THR A 226 27.91 14.12 -5.11
C THR A 226 27.52 12.65 -5.21
N PRO A 227 28.43 11.75 -5.60
CA PRO A 227 28.14 10.33 -5.64
C PRO A 227 27.68 9.87 -4.26
N MET A 228 26.49 9.30 -4.18
CA MET A 228 26.04 8.69 -2.96
C MET A 228 26.83 7.42 -2.72
N LYS A 229 27.33 7.27 -1.52
CA LYS A 229 28.09 6.09 -1.10
C LYS A 229 27.33 5.40 0.02
N ASP A 230 27.27 4.08 -0.04
CA ASP A 230 26.84 3.28 1.10
C ASP A 230 27.85 3.35 2.26
N ALA A 231 27.53 2.69 3.37
CA ALA A 231 28.41 2.63 4.54
C ALA A 231 29.79 2.00 4.25
N ASN A 232 29.92 1.22 3.16
CA ASN A 232 31.15 0.59 2.71
C ASN A 232 31.91 1.45 1.67
N GLY A 233 31.39 2.62 1.35
CA GLY A 233 31.97 3.53 0.36
C GLY A 233 31.67 3.14 -1.09
N ILE A 234 30.77 2.21 -1.34
CA ILE A 234 30.36 1.78 -2.68
C ILE A 234 29.40 2.82 -3.26
N THR A 235 29.75 3.33 -4.43
CA THR A 235 28.91 4.30 -5.16
C THR A 235 27.74 3.58 -5.82
N PHE A 236 26.53 4.10 -5.67
CA PHE A 236 25.35 3.61 -6.38
C PHE A 236 24.76 4.65 -7.34
N GLU A 237 24.11 4.14 -8.37
CA GLU A 237 23.42 4.97 -9.36
C GLU A 237 22.01 5.31 -8.86
N ALA A 238 21.55 6.51 -9.22
CA ALA A 238 20.17 6.94 -9.04
C ALA A 238 19.65 7.60 -10.31
N TRP A 239 18.36 7.46 -10.58
CA TRP A 239 17.77 7.95 -11.85
C TRP A 239 17.19 9.36 -11.75
N GLY A 240 16.90 9.83 -10.55
CA GLY A 240 16.35 11.17 -10.33
C GLY A 240 15.01 11.40 -11.06
N VAL A 241 14.13 10.42 -11.04
CA VAL A 241 12.84 10.51 -11.74
C VAL A 241 11.83 11.33 -10.96
N PHE A 242 11.88 11.24 -9.64
CA PHE A 242 10.99 11.98 -8.76
C PHE A 242 11.70 13.15 -8.10
N TRP A 243 11.17 14.34 -8.32
CA TRP A 243 11.64 15.57 -7.70
C TRP A 243 10.54 16.09 -6.76
N PRO A 244 10.89 16.57 -5.58
CA PRO A 244 9.93 17.24 -4.73
C PRO A 244 9.45 18.52 -5.42
N THR A 245 8.16 18.84 -5.27
CA THR A 245 7.66 20.16 -5.66
C THR A 245 8.24 21.22 -4.72
N GLN A 246 8.31 22.46 -5.18
CA GLN A 246 8.76 23.58 -4.33
C GLN A 246 7.87 23.68 -3.08
N ASP A 247 6.57 23.52 -3.24
CA ASP A 247 5.61 23.54 -2.14
C ASP A 247 5.92 22.45 -1.07
N LEU A 248 6.31 21.24 -1.50
CA LEU A 248 6.74 20.21 -0.55
C LEU A 248 8.05 20.59 0.15
N VAL A 249 9.03 21.13 -0.59
CA VAL A 249 10.30 21.58 0.00
C VAL A 249 10.05 22.66 1.05
N ASP A 250 9.18 23.60 0.75
CA ASP A 250 8.84 24.71 1.64
C ASP A 250 8.20 24.23 2.97
N GLN A 251 7.53 23.07 2.96
CA GLN A 251 6.98 22.46 4.20
C GLN A 251 8.08 21.92 5.15
N PHE A 252 9.28 21.67 4.65
CA PHE A 252 10.41 21.21 5.46
C PHE A 252 11.39 22.33 5.83
N LEU A 253 11.16 23.55 5.36
CA LEU A 253 11.99 24.68 5.75
C LEU A 253 11.76 25.01 7.23
N VAL A 254 12.83 24.99 7.99
CA VAL A 254 12.82 25.51 9.36
C VAL A 254 12.86 27.03 9.27
N THR A 255 11.83 27.67 9.76
CA THR A 255 11.73 29.12 9.77
C THR A 255 12.02 29.65 11.17
N ASP A 256 12.63 30.81 11.23
CA ASP A 256 12.76 31.58 12.44
C ASP A 256 11.35 31.95 12.98
N ALA A 257 11.11 31.70 14.25
CA ALA A 257 9.77 31.89 14.85
C ALA A 257 9.37 33.37 14.96
N GLU A 258 10.34 34.31 14.94
CA GLU A 258 10.09 35.73 15.10
C GLU A 258 10.01 36.44 13.74
N THR A 259 10.84 36.05 12.78
CA THR A 259 10.93 36.72 11.48
C THR A 259 10.18 35.98 10.36
N GLY A 260 9.91 34.68 10.51
CA GLY A 260 9.33 33.83 9.46
C GLY A 260 10.29 33.55 8.30
N GLU A 261 11.55 33.95 8.40
CA GLU A 261 12.56 33.69 7.38
C GLU A 261 13.12 32.26 7.50
N ALA A 262 13.50 31.67 6.38
CA ALA A 262 14.15 30.38 6.36
C ALA A 262 15.51 30.42 7.05
N LEU A 263 15.76 29.48 7.96
CA LEU A 263 17.04 29.35 8.66
C LEU A 263 18.05 28.58 7.80
#